data_aa3cf1cdc59216ef9a1d7168eeac0364
#
_entry.id   aa3cf1cdc59216ef9a1d7168eeac0364
#
_cell.length_a   1.000
_cell.length_b   1.000
_cell.length_c   1.000
_cell.angle_alpha   90.00
_cell.angle_beta   90.00
_cell.angle_gamma   90.00
#
_symmetry.space_group_name_H-M   'P 1'
#
loop_
_entity.id
_entity.type
_entity.pdbx_description
1 polymer ?
#
loop_
_entity_poly.entity_id
_entity_poly.type
_entity_poly.pdbx_seq_one_letter_code
_entity_poly.pdbx_strand_id
1 'polypeptide(L)'
;MFEDFVRFIRELFDEPEGFIPLHAPRFKGNEREYVLDTIDSTFVSSVGEYVNLFEKKVAEYTGASYAIATVNGTAALHVSLLLAGVNPGEEV
;
A
#
# COMPACT_ATOMS: atom_id res chain seq x y z
N MET A 1 -20.77 26.24 -15.70
CA MET A 1 -20.49 24.83 -16.02
C MET A 1 -19.60 24.19 -14.96
N PHE A 2 -18.40 24.70 -14.71
CA PHE A 2 -17.52 24.11 -13.65
C PHE A 2 -18.02 24.36 -12.23
N GLU A 3 -18.67 25.49 -11.99
CA GLU A 3 -19.20 25.85 -10.67
C GLU A 3 -20.28 24.87 -10.18
N ASP A 4 -21.16 24.44 -11.06
CA ASP A 4 -22.22 23.48 -10.71
C ASP A 4 -21.63 22.10 -10.42
N PHE A 5 -20.59 21.70 -11.18
CA PHE A 5 -19.87 20.47 -10.93
C PHE A 5 -19.09 20.51 -9.59
N VAL A 6 -18.41 21.62 -9.31
CA VAL A 6 -17.72 21.81 -8.03
C VAL A 6 -18.71 21.76 -6.87
N ARG A 7 -19.86 22.43 -7.00
CA ARG A 7 -20.92 22.40 -5.99
C ARG A 7 -21.41 20.97 -5.76
N PHE A 8 -21.73 20.24 -6.82
CA PHE A 8 -22.15 18.83 -6.73
C PHE A 8 -21.14 17.95 -5.98
N ILE A 9 -19.84 18.10 -6.29
CA ILE A 9 -18.78 17.34 -5.59
C ILE A 9 -18.74 17.72 -4.11
N ARG A 10 -18.84 19.01 -3.78
CA ARG A 10 -18.83 19.47 -2.38
C ARG A 10 -20.03 18.98 -1.59
N GLU A 11 -21.20 18.96 -2.19
CA GLU A 11 -22.41 18.39 -1.59
C GLU A 11 -22.28 16.88 -1.38
N LEU A 12 -21.72 16.16 -2.37
CA LEU A 12 -21.51 14.70 -2.28
C LEU A 12 -20.57 14.31 -1.14
N PHE A 13 -19.57 15.12 -0.85
CA PHE A 13 -18.58 14.87 0.20
C PHE A 13 -18.91 15.57 1.52
N ASP A 14 -20.02 16.32 1.59
CA ASP A 14 -20.40 17.15 2.74
C ASP A 14 -19.28 18.08 3.22
N GLU A 15 -18.56 18.67 2.24
CA GLU A 15 -17.40 19.53 2.50
C GLU A 15 -17.54 20.85 1.71
N PRO A 16 -18.18 21.86 2.30
CA PRO A 16 -18.55 23.10 1.58
C PRO A 16 -17.33 23.95 1.19
N GLU A 17 -16.28 23.99 2.00
CA GLU A 17 -15.15 24.93 1.81
C GLU A 17 -13.77 24.29 1.92
N GLY A 18 -13.64 23.16 2.62
CA GLY A 18 -12.37 22.53 2.91
C GLY A 18 -11.75 21.80 1.71
N PHE A 19 -10.61 21.21 1.94
CA PHE A 19 -9.90 20.40 0.93
C PHE A 19 -10.52 19.01 0.83
N ILE A 20 -10.94 18.63 -0.37
CA ILE A 20 -11.42 17.29 -0.70
C ILE A 20 -10.26 16.53 -1.34
N PRO A 21 -9.58 15.59 -0.65
CA PRO A 21 -8.52 14.81 -1.23
C PRO A 21 -9.07 13.83 -2.26
N LEU A 22 -8.28 13.52 -3.30
CA LEU A 22 -8.62 12.51 -4.30
C LEU A 22 -8.82 11.13 -3.63
N HIS A 23 -8.00 10.83 -2.65
CA HIS A 23 -8.19 9.71 -1.73
C HIS A 23 -7.51 10.05 -0.39
N ALA A 24 -8.07 9.54 0.69
CA ALA A 24 -7.50 9.70 2.02
C ALA A 24 -7.24 8.32 2.63
N PRO A 25 -6.05 8.09 3.19
CA PRO A 25 -5.80 6.88 3.97
C PRO A 25 -6.78 6.79 5.14
N ARG A 26 -7.31 5.61 5.38
CA ARG A 26 -8.20 5.34 6.50
C ARG A 26 -7.64 4.22 7.35
N PHE A 27 -7.28 4.56 8.57
CA PHE A 27 -6.77 3.65 9.58
C PHE A 27 -7.89 3.35 10.58
N LYS A 28 -8.61 2.24 10.37
CA LYS A 28 -9.77 1.84 11.20
C LYS A 28 -9.57 0.50 11.91
N GLY A 29 -8.45 -0.14 11.67
CA GLY A 29 -8.05 -1.41 12.28
C GLY A 29 -6.94 -1.22 13.33
N ASN A 30 -6.09 -2.21 13.42
CA ASN A 30 -5.01 -2.28 14.40
C ASN A 30 -3.69 -1.67 13.91
N GLU A 31 -3.72 -0.86 12.82
CA GLU A 31 -2.52 -0.34 12.18
C GLU A 31 -1.63 0.42 13.18
N ARG A 32 -2.27 1.25 14.02
CA ARG A 32 -1.54 2.03 15.05
C ARG A 32 -0.89 1.12 16.09
N GLU A 33 -1.59 0.10 16.55
CA GLU A 33 -1.10 -0.86 17.52
C GLU A 33 0.11 -1.61 16.99
N TYR A 34 0.03 -2.14 15.76
CA TYR A 34 1.14 -2.84 15.11
C TYR A 34 2.37 -1.97 14.89
N VAL A 35 2.18 -0.68 14.55
CA VAL A 35 3.30 0.25 14.40
C VAL A 35 3.96 0.52 15.77
N LEU A 36 3.17 0.73 16.81
CA LEU A 36 3.71 0.95 18.16
C LEU A 36 4.47 -0.28 18.66
N ASP A 37 3.89 -1.46 18.52
CA ASP A 37 4.53 -2.72 18.91
C ASP A 37 5.86 -2.94 18.14
N THR A 38 5.89 -2.62 16.85
CA THR A 38 7.12 -2.66 16.05
C THR A 38 8.20 -1.73 16.60
N ILE A 39 7.82 -0.52 17.02
CA ILE A 39 8.75 0.45 17.61
C ILE A 39 9.23 -0.04 18.99
N ASP A 40 8.32 -0.48 19.83
CA ASP A 40 8.60 -0.92 21.20
C ASP A 40 9.48 -2.19 21.21
N SER A 41 9.25 -3.10 20.26
CA SER A 41 10.09 -4.29 20.08
C SER A 41 11.46 -3.99 19.45
N THR A 42 11.68 -2.79 18.92
CA THR A 42 12.88 -2.37 18.18
C THR A 42 13.13 -3.10 16.85
N PHE A 43 12.26 -4.00 16.43
CA PHE A 43 12.35 -4.69 15.13
C PHE A 43 11.77 -3.84 14.00
N VAL A 44 12.49 -2.77 13.67
CA VAL A 44 12.09 -1.76 12.64
C VAL A 44 12.81 -1.93 11.29
N SER A 45 13.39 -3.10 11.04
CA SER A 45 14.11 -3.39 9.80
C SER A 45 13.32 -4.28 8.83
N SER A 46 13.98 -4.74 7.76
CA SER A 46 13.43 -5.72 6.82
C SER A 46 13.30 -7.14 7.41
N VAL A 47 13.73 -7.34 8.63
CA VAL A 47 13.61 -8.61 9.37
C VAL A 47 12.78 -8.33 10.63
N GLY A 48 11.66 -9.03 10.78
CA GLY A 48 10.78 -8.88 11.92
C GLY A 48 9.55 -9.77 11.83
N GLU A 49 8.89 -9.96 12.95
CA GLU A 49 7.71 -10.83 13.04
C GLU A 49 6.59 -10.37 12.08
N TYR A 50 6.35 -9.07 11.98
CA TYR A 50 5.31 -8.53 11.09
C TYR A 50 5.64 -8.68 9.60
N VAL A 51 6.92 -8.67 9.21
CA VAL A 51 7.32 -8.97 7.83
C VAL A 51 6.99 -10.42 7.50
N ASN A 52 7.41 -11.35 8.36
CA ASN A 52 7.12 -12.77 8.18
C ASN A 52 5.61 -13.06 8.16
N LEU A 53 4.85 -12.41 9.06
CA LEU A 53 3.40 -12.55 9.13
C LEU A 53 2.71 -12.01 7.89
N PHE A 54 3.17 -10.87 7.36
CA PHE A 54 2.66 -10.28 6.12
C PHE A 54 2.89 -11.22 4.94
N GLU A 55 4.12 -11.70 4.75
CA GLU A 55 4.48 -12.63 3.68
C GLU A 55 3.65 -13.91 3.74
N LYS A 56 3.52 -14.50 4.92
CA LYS A 56 2.69 -15.68 5.16
C LYS A 56 1.23 -15.43 4.78
N LYS A 57 0.63 -14.33 5.26
CA LYS A 57 -0.79 -14.01 4.99
C LYS A 57 -1.05 -13.68 3.52
N VAL A 58 -0.12 -13.03 2.83
CA VAL A 58 -0.25 -12.78 1.39
C VAL A 58 -0.17 -14.08 0.61
N ALA A 59 0.76 -14.97 0.93
CA ALA A 59 0.86 -16.28 0.31
C ALA A 59 -0.42 -17.11 0.52
N GLU A 60 -0.93 -17.16 1.76
CA GLU A 60 -2.18 -17.85 2.09
C GLU A 60 -3.39 -17.29 1.33
N TYR A 61 -3.51 -15.95 1.26
CA TYR A 61 -4.64 -15.28 0.61
C TYR A 61 -4.64 -15.47 -0.91
N THR A 62 -3.47 -15.44 -1.53
CA THR A 62 -3.32 -15.57 -3.00
C THR A 62 -3.24 -17.01 -3.47
N GLY A 63 -2.97 -17.97 -2.57
CA GLY A 63 -2.67 -19.37 -2.90
C GLY A 63 -1.26 -19.56 -3.49
N ALA A 64 -0.39 -18.55 -3.43
CA ALA A 64 1.00 -18.66 -3.84
C ALA A 64 1.82 -19.49 -2.83
N SER A 65 2.82 -20.21 -3.31
CA SER A 65 3.71 -20.98 -2.43
C SER A 65 4.56 -20.07 -1.51
N TYR A 66 4.89 -18.89 -1.99
CA TYR A 66 5.70 -17.90 -1.29
C TYR A 66 5.26 -16.49 -1.63
N ALA A 67 5.47 -15.56 -0.71
CA ALA A 67 5.40 -14.12 -0.93
C ALA A 67 6.64 -13.48 -0.31
N ILE A 68 7.14 -12.41 -0.92
CA ILE A 68 8.31 -11.67 -0.45
C ILE A 68 7.93 -10.20 -0.33
N ALA A 69 8.09 -9.64 0.86
CA ALA A 69 7.84 -8.24 1.12
C ALA A 69 8.92 -7.36 0.48
N THR A 70 8.49 -6.30 -0.16
CA THR A 70 9.36 -5.26 -0.73
C THR A 70 8.98 -3.90 -0.17
N VAL A 71 9.88 -2.93 -0.26
CA VAL A 71 9.68 -1.58 0.31
C VAL A 71 8.47 -0.86 -0.30
N ASN A 72 8.14 -1.15 -1.55
CA ASN A 72 6.97 -0.62 -2.25
C ASN A 72 6.67 -1.41 -3.53
N GLY A 73 5.52 -1.12 -4.16
CA GLY A 73 5.11 -1.78 -5.41
C GLY A 73 6.04 -1.54 -6.59
N THR A 74 6.68 -0.39 -6.69
CA THR A 74 7.65 -0.09 -7.74
C THR A 74 8.86 -1.02 -7.64
N ALA A 75 9.39 -1.22 -6.44
CA ALA A 75 10.47 -2.17 -6.20
C ALA A 75 10.04 -3.61 -6.51
N ALA A 76 8.81 -3.99 -6.14
CA ALA A 76 8.26 -5.30 -6.44
C ALA A 76 8.20 -5.55 -7.97
N LEU A 77 7.67 -4.60 -8.72
CA LEU A 77 7.60 -4.68 -10.19
C LEU A 77 8.99 -4.76 -10.82
N HIS A 78 9.92 -3.92 -10.37
CA HIS A 78 11.29 -3.92 -10.89
C HIS A 78 11.97 -5.30 -10.69
N VAL A 79 11.91 -5.83 -9.48
CA VAL A 79 12.49 -7.16 -9.18
C VAL A 79 11.79 -8.25 -9.98
N SER A 80 10.45 -8.18 -10.12
CA SER A 80 9.69 -9.16 -10.91
C SER A 80 10.11 -9.17 -12.40
N LEU A 81 10.33 -7.99 -13.00
CA LEU A 81 10.81 -7.89 -14.38
C LEU A 81 12.23 -8.45 -14.54
N LEU A 82 13.11 -8.18 -13.58
CA LEU A 82 14.46 -8.75 -13.58
C LEU A 82 14.42 -10.29 -13.51
N LEU A 83 13.58 -10.84 -12.63
CA LEU A 83 13.43 -12.30 -12.49
C LEU A 83 12.76 -12.94 -13.71
N ALA A 84 11.90 -12.21 -14.41
CA ALA A 84 11.32 -12.64 -15.70
C ALA A 84 12.33 -12.58 -16.86
N GLY A 85 13.52 -12.02 -16.66
CA GLY A 85 14.56 -11.92 -17.66
C GLY A 85 14.38 -10.79 -18.66
N VAL A 86 13.57 -9.79 -18.33
CA VAL A 86 13.33 -8.63 -19.21
C VAL A 86 14.57 -7.75 -19.27
N ASN A 87 15.03 -7.45 -20.49
CA ASN A 87 16.21 -6.64 -20.74
C ASN A 87 15.86 -5.22 -21.19
N PRO A 88 16.78 -4.25 -21.08
CA PRO A 88 16.58 -2.90 -21.56
C PRO A 88 16.24 -2.87 -23.06
N GLY A 89 15.13 -2.22 -23.41
CA GLY A 89 14.63 -2.09 -24.78
C GLY A 89 13.62 -3.16 -25.19
N GLU A 90 13.29 -4.11 -24.33
CA GLU A 90 12.21 -5.07 -24.56
C GLU A 90 10.86 -4.48 -24.12
N GLU A 91 9.78 -4.91 -24.78
CA GLU A 91 8.41 -4.54 -24.40
C GLU A 91 7.85 -5.55 -23.39
N VAL A 92 6.98 -5.04 -22.48
CA VAL A 92 6.34 -5.83 -21.43
C VAL A 92 4.82 -5.68 -21.50
#